data_2923d65b6754f4b00d81fd28d7d957b5
#
_entry.id   2923d65b6754f4b00d81fd28d7d957b5
#
_cell.length_a   1.000
_cell.length_b   1.000
_cell.length_c   1.000
_cell.angle_alpha   90.00
_cell.angle_beta   90.00
_cell.angle_gamma   90.00
#
_symmetry.space_group_name_H-M   'P 1'
#
loop_
_entity.id
_entity.type
_entity.pdbx_description
1 polymer ?
#
loop_
_entity_poly.entity_id
_entity_poly.type
_entity_poly.pdbx_seq_one_letter_code
_entity_poly.pdbx_strand_id
1 'polypeptide(L)'
;MLGHRGCRLGISFPEIYEMQCTAIFHALVECKKLKIKSIIPEIMIPLVSTEAEIKIMKDLVIRVAKEVENKTKTKLNFLVGTMIELPRAAIKADDISRHAEFFSFGTNDLTQTTFGILSLIHI
;
A
#
# COMPACT_ATOMS: atom_id res chain seq x y z
N MET A 1 4.08 -18.49 -8.52
CA MET A 1 5.00 -17.35 -8.59
C MET A 1 4.70 -16.28 -7.55
N LEU A 2 3.49 -15.73 -7.50
CA LEU A 2 3.18 -14.65 -6.54
C LEU A 2 2.66 -15.15 -5.20
N GLY A 3 1.96 -16.26 -5.16
CA GLY A 3 1.49 -16.86 -3.90
C GLY A 3 0.57 -15.97 -3.07
N HIS A 4 0.45 -16.32 -1.78
CA HIS A 4 -0.34 -15.58 -0.79
C HIS A 4 0.53 -14.51 -0.11
N ARG A 5 0.68 -13.35 -0.76
CA ARG A 5 1.52 -12.22 -0.33
C ARG A 5 0.89 -10.89 -0.75
N GLY A 6 1.48 -9.81 -0.29
CA GLY A 6 1.04 -8.46 -0.63
C GLY A 6 -0.39 -8.17 -0.16
N CYS A 7 -1.19 -7.54 -0.98
CA CYS A 7 -2.57 -7.17 -0.62
C CYS A 7 -3.43 -8.38 -0.25
N ARG A 8 -3.23 -9.55 -0.88
CA ARG A 8 -3.97 -10.78 -0.56
C ARG A 8 -3.68 -11.28 0.85
N LEU A 9 -2.42 -11.21 1.27
CA LEU A 9 -2.04 -11.50 2.65
C LEU A 9 -2.71 -10.52 3.61
N GLY A 10 -2.71 -9.23 3.28
CA GLY A 10 -3.34 -8.19 4.09
C GLY A 10 -4.86 -8.28 4.15
N ILE A 11 -5.52 -8.85 3.13
CA ILE A 11 -6.97 -9.12 3.16
C ILE A 11 -7.28 -10.31 4.06
N SER A 12 -6.46 -11.37 4.00
CA SER A 12 -6.66 -12.58 4.81
C SER A 12 -6.26 -12.40 6.28
N PHE A 13 -5.24 -11.60 6.53
CA PHE A 13 -4.67 -11.31 7.86
C PHE A 13 -4.50 -9.81 8.04
N PRO A 14 -5.62 -9.06 8.17
CA PRO A 14 -5.59 -7.59 8.19
C PRO A 14 -4.76 -7.02 9.33
N GLU A 15 -4.62 -7.75 10.44
CA GLU A 15 -3.83 -7.36 11.61
C GLU A 15 -2.36 -7.08 11.27
N ILE A 16 -1.80 -7.70 10.23
CA ILE A 16 -0.43 -7.44 9.79
C ILE A 16 -0.32 -6.01 9.25
N TYR A 17 -1.24 -5.61 8.38
CA TYR A 17 -1.26 -4.26 7.81
C TYR A 17 -1.72 -3.21 8.82
N GLU A 18 -2.65 -3.57 9.71
CA GLU A 18 -3.06 -2.70 10.82
C GLU A 18 -1.87 -2.34 11.72
N MET A 19 -1.06 -3.32 12.09
CA MET A 19 0.15 -3.11 12.88
C MET A 19 1.15 -2.22 12.15
N GLN A 20 1.42 -2.49 10.87
CA GLN A 20 2.35 -1.71 10.06
C GLN A 20 1.87 -0.26 9.88
N CYS A 21 0.62 -0.06 9.52
CA CYS A 21 0.03 1.28 9.38
C CYS A 21 0.02 2.03 10.71
N THR A 22 -0.28 1.36 11.81
CA THR A 22 -0.23 1.94 13.15
C THR A 22 1.18 2.45 13.47
N ALA A 23 2.21 1.67 13.16
CA ALA A 23 3.61 2.08 13.37
C ALA A 23 3.98 3.32 12.53
N ILE A 24 3.59 3.34 11.25
CA ILE A 24 3.82 4.49 10.35
C ILE A 24 3.14 5.75 10.90
N PHE A 25 1.88 5.65 11.30
CA PHE A 25 1.13 6.81 11.80
C PHE A 25 1.63 7.30 13.15
N HIS A 26 2.06 6.42 14.05
CA HIS A 26 2.72 6.83 15.28
C HIS A 26 4.05 7.54 15.01
N ALA A 27 4.87 7.03 14.09
CA ALA A 27 6.09 7.70 13.67
C ALA A 27 5.79 9.12 13.11
N LEU A 28 4.73 9.25 12.29
CA LEU A 28 4.30 10.56 11.78
C LEU A 28 3.89 11.52 12.92
N VAL A 29 3.19 11.02 13.94
CA VAL A 29 2.82 11.82 15.13
C VAL A 29 4.08 12.29 15.85
N GLU A 30 5.06 11.43 16.06
CA GLU A 30 6.34 11.80 16.69
C GLU A 30 7.10 12.86 15.88
N CYS A 31 7.17 12.69 14.55
CA CYS A 31 7.76 13.71 13.67
C CYS A 31 7.09 15.07 13.82
N LYS A 32 5.76 15.09 13.94
CA LYS A 32 5.01 16.34 14.16
C LYS A 32 5.30 16.97 15.52
N LYS A 33 5.42 16.18 16.60
CA LYS A 33 5.85 16.66 17.91
C LYS A 33 7.24 17.28 17.88
N LEU A 34 8.14 16.70 17.11
CA LEU A 34 9.48 17.24 16.88
C LEU A 34 9.51 18.46 15.93
N LYS A 35 8.33 18.95 15.52
CA LYS A 35 8.19 20.09 14.60
C LYS A 35 8.87 19.91 13.24
N ILE A 36 9.06 18.68 12.82
CA ILE A 36 9.54 18.39 11.47
C ILE A 36 8.40 18.70 10.50
N LYS A 37 8.65 19.65 9.60
CA LYS A 37 7.64 20.17 8.67
C LYS A 37 7.58 19.30 7.40
N SER A 38 6.42 19.29 6.77
CA SER A 38 6.22 18.78 5.40
C SER A 38 6.47 17.27 5.20
N ILE A 39 6.21 16.44 6.23
CA ILE A 39 6.24 14.98 6.04
C ILE A 39 4.82 14.50 5.67
N ILE A 40 4.72 13.88 4.51
CA ILE A 40 3.51 13.20 4.02
C ILE A 40 3.92 11.78 3.65
N PRO A 41 3.62 10.77 4.49
CA PRO A 41 3.92 9.38 4.14
C PRO A 41 3.05 8.94 2.96
N GLU A 42 3.66 8.19 2.07
CA GLU A 42 3.02 7.54 0.93
C GLU A 42 2.94 6.04 1.21
N ILE A 43 1.72 5.55 1.48
CA ILE A 43 1.48 4.15 1.79
C ILE A 43 1.15 3.43 0.48
N MET A 44 2.05 2.56 0.06
CA MET A 44 1.93 1.83 -1.20
C MET A 44 1.49 0.38 -0.95
N ILE A 45 0.35 0.00 -1.50
CA ILE A 45 -0.20 -1.36 -1.40
C ILE A 45 0.40 -2.22 -2.52
N PRO A 46 1.09 -3.31 -2.18
CA PRO A 46 1.75 -4.15 -3.17
C PRO A 46 0.82 -5.18 -3.78
N LEU A 47 1.14 -5.63 -5.00
CA LEU A 47 0.52 -6.78 -5.69
C LEU A 47 -0.99 -6.65 -5.92
N VAL A 48 -1.49 -5.43 -6.04
CA VAL A 48 -2.90 -5.17 -6.39
C VAL A 48 -3.15 -5.59 -7.84
N SER A 49 -4.24 -6.31 -8.08
CA SER A 49 -4.67 -6.71 -9.41
C SER A 49 -6.09 -6.23 -9.78
N THR A 50 -6.86 -5.82 -8.79
CA THR A 50 -8.25 -5.39 -8.97
C THR A 50 -8.59 -4.13 -8.17
N GLU A 51 -9.62 -3.41 -8.62
CA GLU A 51 -10.19 -2.27 -7.89
C GLU A 51 -10.64 -2.65 -6.48
N ALA A 52 -11.26 -3.83 -6.31
CA ALA A 52 -11.73 -4.29 -5.01
C ALA A 52 -10.61 -4.46 -3.99
N GLU A 53 -9.45 -4.99 -4.42
CA GLU A 53 -8.30 -5.18 -3.54
C GLU A 53 -7.76 -3.84 -3.02
N ILE A 54 -7.55 -2.87 -3.91
CA ILE A 54 -7.04 -1.56 -3.47
C ILE A 54 -8.05 -0.84 -2.58
N LYS A 55 -9.36 -0.96 -2.87
CA LYS A 55 -10.40 -0.36 -2.05
C LYS A 55 -10.39 -0.91 -0.63
N ILE A 56 -10.40 -2.25 -0.47
CA ILE A 56 -10.35 -2.91 0.85
C ILE A 56 -9.13 -2.45 1.64
N MET A 57 -7.97 -2.43 1.01
CA MET A 57 -6.73 -2.05 1.68
C MET A 57 -6.70 -0.56 2.03
N LYS A 58 -7.21 0.31 1.14
CA LYS A 58 -7.33 1.75 1.44
C LYS A 58 -8.28 2.01 2.61
N ASP A 59 -9.41 1.32 2.65
CA ASP A 59 -10.37 1.45 3.74
C ASP A 59 -9.75 1.03 5.09
N LEU A 60 -8.93 -0.03 5.10
CA LEU A 60 -8.16 -0.45 6.27
C LEU A 60 -7.20 0.66 6.72
N VAL A 61 -6.40 1.20 5.80
CA VAL A 61 -5.44 2.27 6.11
C VAL A 61 -6.14 3.49 6.70
N ILE A 62 -7.25 3.92 6.09
CA ILE A 62 -8.04 5.07 6.56
C ILE A 62 -8.62 4.81 7.96
N ARG A 63 -9.11 3.59 8.21
CA ARG A 63 -9.62 3.21 9.53
C ARG A 63 -8.54 3.31 10.59
N VAL A 64 -7.37 2.73 10.36
CA VAL A 64 -6.24 2.79 11.29
C VAL A 64 -5.77 4.24 11.51
N ALA A 65 -5.71 5.04 10.46
CA ALA A 65 -5.38 6.46 10.58
C ALA A 65 -6.35 7.19 11.53
N LYS A 66 -7.66 7.00 11.38
CA LYS A 66 -8.68 7.59 12.25
C LYS A 66 -8.54 7.14 13.70
N GLU A 67 -8.21 5.87 13.94
CA GLU A 67 -7.97 5.36 15.30
C GLU A 67 -6.78 6.07 15.96
N VAL A 68 -5.67 6.24 15.22
CA VAL A 68 -4.49 6.96 15.72
C VAL A 68 -4.79 8.44 15.93
N GLU A 69 -5.49 9.10 14.99
CA GLU A 69 -5.93 10.49 15.14
C GLU A 69 -6.76 10.68 16.41
N ASN A 70 -7.73 9.80 16.66
CA ASN A 70 -8.59 9.86 17.84
C ASN A 70 -7.81 9.70 19.14
N LYS A 71 -6.83 8.78 19.17
CA LYS A 71 -5.99 8.52 20.35
C LYS A 71 -4.99 9.66 20.61
N THR A 72 -4.39 10.21 19.57
CA THR A 72 -3.31 11.19 19.68
C THR A 72 -3.77 12.64 19.58
N LYS A 73 -5.03 12.85 19.18
CA LYS A 73 -5.60 14.18 18.88
C LYS A 73 -4.78 14.94 17.81
N THR A 74 -4.12 14.23 16.94
CA THR A 74 -3.25 14.78 15.89
C THR A 74 -3.80 14.42 14.53
N LYS A 75 -4.12 15.42 13.70
CA LYS A 75 -4.55 15.16 12.30
C LYS A 75 -3.39 14.63 11.49
N LEU A 76 -3.63 13.56 10.72
CA LEU A 76 -2.64 12.91 9.86
C LEU A 76 -2.90 13.26 8.40
N ASN A 77 -1.83 13.58 7.68
CA ASN A 77 -1.86 13.75 6.22
C ASN A 77 -1.00 12.65 5.62
N PHE A 78 -1.55 11.89 4.71
CA PHE A 78 -0.88 10.77 4.04
C PHE A 78 -1.54 10.52 2.69
N LEU A 79 -0.87 9.78 1.83
CA LEU A 79 -1.41 9.30 0.55
C LEU A 79 -1.44 7.77 0.56
N VAL A 80 -2.44 7.22 -0.13
CA VAL A 80 -2.53 5.77 -0.36
C VAL A 80 -2.53 5.50 -1.84
N GLY A 81 -1.57 4.71 -2.27
CA GLY A 81 -1.44 4.31 -3.67
C GLY A 81 -1.12 2.83 -3.80
N THR A 82 -0.74 2.43 -4.99
CA THR A 82 -0.39 1.04 -5.27
C THR A 82 0.77 0.92 -6.23
N MET A 83 1.40 -0.23 -6.21
CA MET A 83 2.38 -0.62 -7.22
C MET A 83 1.67 -1.30 -8.39
N ILE A 84 1.93 -0.82 -9.60
CA ILE A 84 1.55 -1.51 -10.83
C ILE A 84 2.68 -2.47 -11.18
N GLU A 85 2.47 -3.72 -10.86
CA GLU A 85 3.48 -4.77 -10.99
C GLU A 85 2.93 -6.11 -11.51
N LEU A 86 1.63 -6.14 -11.84
CA LEU A 86 0.97 -7.27 -12.46
C LEU A 86 0.40 -6.85 -13.81
N PRO A 87 0.44 -7.71 -14.86
CA PRO A 87 -0.15 -7.40 -16.16
C PRO A 87 -1.62 -6.99 -16.07
N ARG A 88 -2.39 -7.69 -15.22
CA ARG A 88 -3.80 -7.33 -14.98
C ARG A 88 -3.95 -5.93 -14.40
N ALA A 89 -3.11 -5.54 -13.45
CA ALA A 89 -3.15 -4.20 -12.87
C ALA A 89 -2.84 -3.12 -13.92
N ALA A 90 -1.89 -3.39 -14.81
CA ALA A 90 -1.57 -2.48 -15.91
C ALA A 90 -2.75 -2.27 -16.87
N ILE A 91 -3.46 -3.36 -17.22
CA ILE A 91 -4.64 -3.29 -18.10
C ILE A 91 -5.83 -2.60 -17.41
N LYS A 92 -5.95 -2.76 -16.09
CA LYS A 92 -7.04 -2.23 -15.27
C LYS A 92 -6.66 -0.99 -14.46
N ALA A 93 -5.61 -0.29 -14.89
CA ALA A 93 -5.08 0.85 -14.15
C ALA A 93 -6.10 1.99 -13.99
N ASP A 94 -6.99 2.19 -14.96
CA ASP A 94 -8.07 3.17 -14.89
C ASP A 94 -9.07 2.86 -13.76
N ASP A 95 -9.49 1.61 -13.60
CA ASP A 95 -10.36 1.18 -12.52
C ASP A 95 -9.65 1.34 -11.15
N ILE A 96 -8.39 0.92 -11.07
CA ILE A 96 -7.58 1.02 -9.85
C ILE A 96 -7.33 2.48 -9.46
N SER A 97 -7.16 3.38 -10.44
CA SER A 97 -6.90 4.80 -10.21
C SER A 97 -8.00 5.53 -9.44
N ARG A 98 -9.23 5.00 -9.47
CA ARG A 98 -10.34 5.58 -8.70
C ARG A 98 -10.12 5.53 -7.19
N HIS A 99 -9.25 4.65 -6.73
CA HIS A 99 -8.96 4.44 -5.31
C HIS A 99 -7.51 4.75 -4.94
N ALA A 100 -6.60 4.83 -5.91
CA ALA A 100 -5.19 5.12 -5.69
C ALA A 100 -4.87 6.59 -5.92
N GLU A 101 -4.11 7.20 -5.03
CA GLU A 101 -3.68 8.59 -5.13
C GLU A 101 -2.35 8.74 -5.86
N PHE A 102 -1.62 7.62 -6.01
CA PHE A 102 -0.41 7.54 -6.81
C PHE A 102 -0.16 6.11 -7.29
N PHE A 103 0.65 5.97 -8.33
CA PHE A 103 1.18 4.70 -8.83
C PHE A 103 2.70 4.68 -8.73
N SER A 104 3.23 3.53 -8.35
CA SER A 104 4.60 3.14 -8.54
C SER A 104 4.66 1.94 -9.47
N PHE A 105 5.80 1.67 -10.07
CA PHE A 105 5.93 0.59 -11.07
C PHE A 105 6.95 -0.44 -10.60
N GLY A 106 6.47 -1.66 -10.31
CA GLY A 106 7.29 -2.80 -9.92
C GLY A 106 7.82 -3.56 -11.14
N THR A 107 8.87 -3.05 -11.76
CA THR A 107 9.38 -3.58 -13.02
C THR A 107 9.88 -5.01 -12.94
N ASN A 108 10.39 -5.46 -11.80
CA ASN A 108 10.82 -6.84 -11.62
C ASN A 108 9.64 -7.82 -11.71
N ASP A 109 8.62 -7.62 -10.87
CA ASP A 109 7.46 -8.50 -10.85
C ASP A 109 6.65 -8.38 -12.15
N LEU A 110 6.52 -7.17 -12.72
CA LEU A 110 5.82 -6.97 -13.98
C LEU A 110 6.51 -7.70 -15.15
N THR A 111 7.83 -7.65 -15.23
CA THR A 111 8.60 -8.37 -16.26
C THR A 111 8.45 -9.87 -16.07
N GLN A 112 8.66 -10.37 -14.85
CA GLN A 112 8.58 -11.80 -14.56
C GLN A 112 7.19 -12.38 -14.85
N THR A 113 6.15 -11.68 -14.44
CA THR A 113 4.77 -12.14 -14.64
C THR A 113 4.31 -12.04 -16.09
N THR A 114 4.77 -11.01 -16.81
CA THR A 114 4.43 -10.82 -18.22
C THR A 114 5.07 -11.91 -19.10
N PHE A 115 6.34 -12.24 -18.86
CA PHE A 115 7.06 -13.27 -19.60
C PHE A 115 6.87 -14.68 -19.03
N GLY A 116 6.24 -14.81 -17.86
CA GLY A 116 6.06 -16.12 -17.19
C GLY A 116 7.38 -16.72 -16.70
N ILE A 117 8.39 -15.91 -16.48
CA ILE A 117 9.72 -16.33 -16.00
C ILE A 117 9.90 -15.96 -14.54
N LEU A 118 10.57 -16.83 -13.79
CA LEU A 118 10.97 -16.58 -12.42
C LEU A 118 12.48 -16.71 -12.32
N SER A 119 13.14 -15.61 -12.11
CA SER A 119 14.58 -15.59 -11.81
C SER A 119 14.76 -15.47 -10.30
N LEU A 120 14.99 -16.59 -9.63
CA LEU A 120 15.35 -16.62 -8.21
C LEU A 120 16.84 -16.46 -7.98
N ILE A 121 17.64 -16.63 -9.01
CA ILE A 121 19.09 -16.59 -8.94
C ILE A 121 19.57 -15.87 -10.18
N HIS A 122 20.28 -14.79 -9.95
CA HIS A 122 21.16 -14.22 -10.96
C HIS A 122 22.48 -14.97 -10.89
N ILE A 123 22.60 -15.92 -11.75
CA ILE A 123 23.84 -16.64 -11.96
C ILE A 123 24.69 -15.81 -12.92
#